data_09b18c843fa036d5860aebf43dee58c8
#
_entry.id   09b18c843fa036d5860aebf43dee58c8
#
_cell.length_a   1.000
_cell.length_b   1.000
_cell.length_c   1.000
_cell.angle_alpha   90.00
_cell.angle_beta   90.00
_cell.angle_gamma   90.00
#
_symmetry.space_group_name_H-M   'P 1'
#
loop_
_entity.id
_entity.type
_entity.pdbx_description
1 polymer ?
#
loop_
_entity_poly.entity_id
_entity_poly.type
_entity_poly.pdbx_seq_one_letter_code
_entity_poly.pdbx_strand_id
1 'polypeptide(L)'
;MIGIIDYDAGNIKSVEKALQYLGQETVVSRDPQVLLKADKVILPGVGSFGDAMENLKKYGLVPVIHEIVEKGTPFLGICLGLQLLFESSEETPGENPAHPAKSGTEDSAYGLEFPAYSEQRKII
;
A
#
# COMPACT_ATOMS: atom_id res chain seq x y z
N MET A 1 4.47 -1.83 -17.70
CA MET A 1 5.39 -1.41 -16.65
C MET A 1 4.71 -1.54 -15.29
N ILE A 2 5.43 -2.13 -14.34
CA ILE A 2 4.92 -2.34 -12.99
C ILE A 2 5.54 -1.29 -12.06
N GLY A 3 4.69 -0.51 -11.40
CA GLY A 3 5.17 0.48 -10.44
C GLY A 3 5.26 -0.12 -9.04
N ILE A 4 6.37 0.07 -8.38
CA ILE A 4 6.59 -0.38 -7.01
C ILE A 4 6.64 0.86 -6.13
N ILE A 5 5.74 0.94 -5.16
CA ILE A 5 5.64 2.12 -4.31
C ILE A 5 6.82 2.17 -3.35
N ASP A 6 7.57 3.26 -3.42
CA ASP A 6 8.74 3.48 -2.57
C ASP A 6 8.37 4.33 -1.37
N TYR A 7 8.13 3.68 -0.25
CA TYR A 7 7.86 4.38 1.00
C TYR A 7 8.86 3.95 2.09
N ASP A 8 10.08 3.65 1.64
CA ASP A 8 11.19 3.23 2.51
C ASP A 8 11.00 1.84 3.11
N ALA A 9 10.23 0.99 2.45
CA ALA A 9 10.11 -0.39 2.91
C ALA A 9 11.39 -1.15 2.62
N GLY A 10 11.77 -2.02 3.54
CA GLY A 10 13.06 -2.69 3.46
C GLY A 10 13.19 -3.74 2.38
N ASN A 11 12.07 -4.24 1.83
CA ASN A 11 12.12 -5.34 0.87
C ASN A 11 11.88 -4.90 -0.58
N ILE A 12 11.97 -3.60 -0.85
CA ILE A 12 11.66 -3.09 -2.19
C ILE A 12 12.58 -3.70 -3.24
N LYS A 13 13.88 -3.78 -2.94
CA LYS A 13 14.83 -4.32 -3.91
C LYS A 13 14.59 -5.79 -4.21
N SER A 14 14.18 -6.55 -3.22
CA SER A 14 13.87 -7.96 -3.41
C SER A 14 12.69 -8.14 -4.36
N VAL A 15 11.67 -7.33 -4.20
CA VAL A 15 10.50 -7.36 -5.06
C VAL A 15 10.88 -6.97 -6.47
N GLU A 16 11.66 -5.89 -6.59
CA GLU A 16 12.11 -5.43 -7.90
C GLU A 16 12.89 -6.50 -8.65
N LYS A 17 13.84 -7.13 -7.96
CA LYS A 17 14.65 -8.16 -8.58
C LYS A 17 13.82 -9.38 -8.99
N ALA A 18 12.86 -9.77 -8.16
CA ALA A 18 12.01 -10.90 -8.49
C ALA A 18 11.22 -10.64 -9.76
N LEU A 19 10.67 -9.45 -9.90
CA LEU A 19 9.90 -9.09 -11.08
C LEU A 19 10.79 -9.00 -12.32
N GLN A 20 11.99 -8.47 -12.18
CA GLN A 20 12.93 -8.42 -13.28
C GLN A 20 13.34 -9.81 -13.74
N TYR A 21 13.53 -10.71 -12.78
CA TYR A 21 13.83 -12.10 -13.08
C TYR A 21 12.72 -12.74 -13.92
N LEU A 22 11.48 -12.34 -13.67
CA LEU A 22 10.33 -12.84 -14.43
C LEU A 22 10.13 -12.11 -15.76
N GLY A 23 11.06 -11.23 -16.12
CA GLY A 23 11.00 -10.53 -17.40
C GLY A 23 10.07 -9.32 -17.40
N GLN A 24 9.71 -8.81 -16.23
CA GLN A 24 8.81 -7.66 -16.13
C GLN A 24 9.59 -6.36 -16.06
N GLU A 25 9.04 -5.34 -16.72
CA GLU A 25 9.60 -3.99 -16.65
C GLU A 25 9.05 -3.32 -15.37
N THR A 26 9.96 -2.79 -14.55
CA THR A 26 9.56 -2.23 -13.26
C THR A 26 10.12 -0.83 -13.07
N VAL A 27 9.44 -0.06 -12.22
CA VAL A 27 9.96 1.24 -11.77
C VAL A 27 9.64 1.38 -10.29
N VAL A 28 10.64 1.78 -9.52
CA VAL A 28 10.46 2.05 -8.08
C VAL A 28 10.33 3.56 -7.95
N SER A 29 9.23 4.04 -7.41
CA SER A 29 9.00 5.47 -7.35
C SER A 29 7.99 5.83 -6.26
N ARG A 30 8.07 7.06 -5.80
CA ARG A 30 7.05 7.66 -4.94
C ARG A 30 6.39 8.86 -5.63
N ASP A 31 6.73 9.08 -6.89
CA ASP A 31 6.15 10.16 -7.68
C ASP A 31 4.75 9.75 -8.13
N PRO A 32 3.71 10.50 -7.72
CA PRO A 32 2.35 10.16 -8.10
C PRO A 32 2.15 10.04 -9.60
N GLN A 33 2.82 10.88 -10.39
CA GLN A 33 2.64 10.84 -11.83
C GLN A 33 3.17 9.55 -12.43
N VAL A 34 4.28 9.07 -11.90
CA VAL A 34 4.86 7.81 -12.36
C VAL A 34 3.95 6.65 -11.99
N LEU A 35 3.50 6.63 -10.74
CA LEU A 35 2.67 5.53 -10.25
C LEU A 35 1.31 5.48 -10.93
N LEU A 36 0.73 6.63 -11.21
CA LEU A 36 -0.58 6.68 -11.87
C LEU A 36 -0.51 6.23 -13.32
N LYS A 37 0.65 6.28 -13.93
CA LYS A 37 0.83 5.83 -15.32
C LYS A 37 1.18 4.36 -15.42
N ALA A 38 1.48 3.70 -14.31
CA ALA A 38 1.87 2.31 -14.34
C ALA A 38 0.68 1.42 -14.73
N ASP A 39 0.98 0.32 -15.41
CA ASP A 39 -0.05 -0.65 -15.78
C ASP A 39 -0.53 -1.45 -14.59
N LYS A 40 0.37 -1.70 -13.65
CA LYS A 40 0.10 -2.42 -12.41
C LYS A 40 0.93 -1.79 -11.31
N VAL A 41 0.46 -1.90 -10.08
CA VAL A 41 1.16 -1.29 -8.95
C VAL A 41 1.30 -2.30 -7.82
N ILE A 42 2.47 -2.30 -7.20
CA ILE A 42 2.76 -3.17 -6.07
C ILE A 42 3.07 -2.33 -4.85
N LEU A 43 2.44 -2.70 -3.74
CA LEU A 43 2.71 -2.12 -2.43
C LEU A 43 3.46 -3.16 -1.60
N PRO A 44 4.79 -3.08 -1.56
CA PRO A 44 5.57 -4.01 -0.74
C PRO A 44 5.56 -3.57 0.71
N GLY A 45 6.04 -4.43 1.60
CA GLY A 45 6.19 -4.01 2.98
C GLY A 45 6.70 -5.10 3.88
N VAL A 46 7.58 -4.71 4.79
CA VAL A 46 8.04 -5.54 5.90
C VAL A 46 8.15 -4.64 7.10
N GLY A 47 8.10 -5.25 8.29
CA GLY A 47 8.27 -4.52 9.51
C GLY A 47 6.95 -4.18 10.17
N SER A 48 6.93 -3.06 10.87
CA SER A 48 5.79 -2.67 11.68
C SER A 48 4.73 -1.95 10.87
N PHE A 49 3.47 -2.31 11.12
CA PHE A 49 2.32 -1.70 10.46
C PHE A 49 2.29 -0.19 10.71
N GLY A 50 2.49 0.22 11.96
CA GLY A 50 2.44 1.64 12.31
C GLY A 50 3.49 2.46 11.59
N ASP A 51 4.72 1.95 11.55
CA ASP A 51 5.81 2.66 10.88
C ASP A 51 5.53 2.79 9.38
N ALA A 52 5.01 1.72 8.78
CA ALA A 52 4.68 1.74 7.36
C ALA A 52 3.60 2.78 7.05
N MET A 53 2.54 2.81 7.86
CA MET A 53 1.48 3.80 7.66
C MET A 53 2.00 5.21 7.84
N GLU A 54 2.89 5.41 8.81
CA GLU A 54 3.50 6.71 9.01
C GLU A 54 4.27 7.17 7.78
N ASN A 55 5.05 6.26 7.20
CA ASN A 55 5.81 6.58 6.00
C ASN A 55 4.91 6.89 4.82
N LEU A 56 3.84 6.11 4.64
CA LEU A 56 2.90 6.38 3.56
C LEU A 56 2.27 7.76 3.72
N LYS A 57 1.91 8.12 4.94
CA LYS A 57 1.34 9.45 5.19
C LYS A 57 2.38 10.54 5.00
N LYS A 58 3.59 10.30 5.47
CA LYS A 58 4.68 11.28 5.36
C LYS A 58 4.97 11.65 3.91
N TYR A 59 4.91 10.69 3.02
CA TYR A 59 5.19 10.93 1.61
C TYR A 59 3.95 11.25 0.79
N GLY A 60 2.80 11.40 1.46
CA GLY A 60 1.57 11.76 0.77
C GLY A 60 1.05 10.69 -0.17
N LEU A 61 1.35 9.43 0.12
CA LEU A 61 1.03 8.34 -0.78
C LEU A 61 -0.36 7.74 -0.58
N VAL A 62 -0.99 8.00 0.57
CA VAL A 62 -2.31 7.42 0.82
C VAL A 62 -3.35 7.85 -0.23
N PRO A 63 -3.49 9.15 -0.53
CA PRO A 63 -4.42 9.55 -1.59
C PRO A 63 -4.05 8.99 -2.95
N VAL A 64 -2.75 8.86 -3.22
CA VAL A 64 -2.27 8.33 -4.49
C VAL A 64 -2.70 6.87 -4.65
N ILE A 65 -2.56 6.08 -3.59
CA ILE A 65 -2.97 4.69 -3.61
C ILE A 65 -4.48 4.58 -3.85
N HIS A 66 -5.27 5.42 -3.17
CA HIS A 66 -6.71 5.43 -3.39
C HIS A 66 -7.05 5.75 -4.85
N GLU A 67 -6.36 6.71 -5.41
CA GLU A 67 -6.61 7.09 -6.80
C GLU A 67 -6.25 5.97 -7.76
N ILE A 68 -5.13 5.28 -7.52
CA ILE A 68 -4.71 4.16 -8.35
C ILE A 68 -5.78 3.06 -8.35
N VAL A 69 -6.29 2.74 -7.17
CA VAL A 69 -7.29 1.70 -7.02
C VAL A 69 -8.62 2.10 -7.67
N GLU A 70 -9.03 3.35 -7.47
CA GLU A 70 -10.28 3.83 -8.06
C GLU A 70 -10.22 3.87 -9.57
N LYS A 71 -9.05 4.16 -10.11
CA LYS A 71 -8.84 4.17 -11.54
C LYS A 71 -8.97 2.77 -12.15
N GLY A 72 -8.88 1.74 -11.33
CA GLY A 72 -9.01 0.36 -11.79
C GLY A 72 -7.69 -0.31 -12.11
N THR A 73 -6.57 0.30 -11.79
CA THR A 73 -5.26 -0.31 -12.00
C THR A 73 -5.11 -1.53 -11.09
N PRO A 74 -4.68 -2.68 -11.62
CA PRO A 74 -4.42 -3.84 -10.76
C PRO A 74 -3.41 -3.50 -9.68
N PHE A 75 -3.71 -3.90 -8.46
CA PHE A 75 -2.94 -3.50 -7.28
C PHE A 75 -2.66 -4.72 -6.41
N LEU A 76 -1.39 -4.93 -6.08
CA LEU A 76 -0.98 -6.09 -5.28
C LEU A 76 -0.25 -5.63 -4.02
N GLY A 77 -0.77 -6.04 -2.87
CA GLY A 77 -0.06 -5.86 -1.60
C GLY A 77 0.72 -7.11 -1.26
N ILE A 78 1.98 -6.95 -0.86
CA ILE A 78 2.85 -8.08 -0.53
C ILE A 78 3.26 -7.98 0.93
N CYS A 79 3.07 -9.07 1.68
CA CYS A 79 3.42 -9.15 3.10
C CYS A 79 2.75 -8.02 3.88
N LEU A 80 3.52 -7.18 4.56
CA LEU A 80 2.96 -6.05 5.29
C LEU A 80 2.15 -5.14 4.37
N GLY A 81 2.54 -5.04 3.10
CA GLY A 81 1.78 -4.26 2.13
C GLY A 81 0.33 -4.74 2.03
N LEU A 82 0.13 -6.05 2.09
CA LEU A 82 -1.23 -6.58 2.09
C LEU A 82 -1.98 -6.15 3.35
N GLN A 83 -1.32 -6.19 4.51
CA GLN A 83 -1.95 -5.77 5.76
C GLN A 83 -2.35 -4.30 5.75
N LEU A 84 -1.57 -3.47 5.06
CA LEU A 84 -1.87 -2.04 4.98
C LEU A 84 -3.18 -1.75 4.26
N LEU A 85 -3.69 -2.71 3.50
CA LEU A 85 -4.96 -2.55 2.81
C LEU A 85 -6.16 -2.76 3.73
N PHE A 86 -5.93 -3.26 4.93
CA PHE A 86 -6.99 -3.41 5.93
C PHE A 86 -7.02 -2.19 6.84
N GLU A 87 -8.08 -2.07 7.62
CA GLU A 87 -8.29 -0.90 8.46
C GLU A 87 -7.31 -0.78 9.61
N SER A 88 -6.80 -1.93 10.12
CA SER A 88 -5.90 -1.90 11.27
C SER A 88 -5.14 -3.20 11.36
N SER A 89 -4.22 -3.28 12.31
CA SER A 89 -3.41 -4.47 12.53
C SER A 89 -3.32 -4.77 14.01
N GLU A 90 -3.24 -6.05 14.34
CA GLU A 90 -3.05 -6.49 15.71
C GLU A 90 -1.65 -6.19 16.22
N GLU A 91 -0.74 -5.85 15.32
CA GLU A 91 0.61 -5.46 15.72
C GLU A 91 0.63 -4.15 16.48
N THR A 92 -0.48 -3.42 16.47
CA THR A 92 -0.60 -2.17 17.19
C THR A 92 -1.65 -2.34 18.28
N PRO A 93 -1.28 -2.93 19.42
CA PRO A 93 -2.24 -3.18 20.50
C PRO A 93 -2.80 -1.85 21.02
N GLY A 94 -4.03 -1.89 21.41
CA GLY A 94 -4.70 -0.67 21.83
C GLY A 94 -5.61 -0.13 20.77
N GLU A 95 -5.38 -0.52 19.55
CA GLU A 95 -6.26 -0.15 18.46
C GLU A 95 -7.22 -1.29 18.18
N ASN A 96 -8.47 -0.98 18.12
CA ASN A 96 -9.49 -2.00 17.91
C ASN A 96 -9.83 -2.13 16.44
N PRO A 97 -9.47 -3.25 15.82
CA PRO A 97 -9.73 -3.42 14.39
C PRO A 97 -11.21 -3.42 14.04
N ALA A 98 -12.08 -3.74 15.00
CA ALA A 98 -13.52 -3.73 14.74
C ALA A 98 -14.09 -2.33 14.78
N HIS A 99 -13.32 -1.37 15.23
CA HIS A 99 -13.76 0.01 15.35
C HIS A 99 -12.77 0.90 14.63
N PRO A 100 -13.02 1.17 13.39
CA PRO A 100 -12.12 2.04 12.64
C PRO A 100 -12.00 3.40 13.31
N ALA A 101 -11.02 4.12 12.90
CA ALA A 101 -10.65 5.37 13.52
C ALA A 101 -11.86 6.18 13.92
N LYS A 102 -11.94 6.46 15.18
CA LYS A 102 -13.01 7.27 15.67
C LYS A 102 -12.73 8.70 15.40
N SER A 103 -13.79 9.42 15.13
CA SER A 103 -13.68 10.85 15.02
C SER A 103 -12.58 11.32 14.09
N GLY A 104 -12.31 10.56 13.08
CA GLY A 104 -11.36 10.97 12.09
C GLY A 104 -9.94 11.12 12.57
N THR A 105 -9.57 10.41 13.61
CA THR A 105 -8.19 10.48 14.07
C THR A 105 -7.25 9.96 12.99
N GLU A 106 -6.07 10.54 12.95
CA GLU A 106 -5.05 10.13 12.02
C GLU A 106 -4.18 9.04 12.58
N ASP A 107 -4.81 8.03 13.10
CA ASP A 107 -4.07 6.98 13.76
C ASP A 107 -3.37 6.09 12.76
N SER A 108 -2.06 5.94 12.90
CA SER A 108 -1.28 5.12 11.99
C SER A 108 -1.58 3.64 12.11
N ALA A 109 -2.34 3.24 13.13
CA ALA A 109 -2.74 1.84 13.29
C ALA A 109 -3.84 1.44 12.32
N TYR A 110 -4.48 2.41 11.70
CA TYR A 110 -5.51 2.13 10.72
C TYR A 110 -4.92 2.15 9.32
N GLY A 111 -5.34 1.18 8.51
CA GLY A 111 -4.80 1.04 7.17
C GLY A 111 -5.38 2.05 6.20
N LEU A 112 -5.43 1.68 4.95
CA LEU A 112 -5.76 2.60 3.87
C LEU A 112 -7.26 2.85 3.70
N GLU A 113 -8.07 2.06 4.37
CA GLU A 113 -9.53 2.25 4.39
C GLU A 113 -10.15 2.34 3.01
N PHE A 114 -10.33 1.19 2.40
CA PHE A 114 -11.01 1.12 1.12
C PHE A 114 -12.50 0.83 1.34
N PRO A 115 -13.32 1.06 0.30
CA PRO A 115 -14.74 0.71 0.37
C PRO A 115 -14.97 -0.78 0.56
N ALA A 116 -16.21 -1.21 0.49
CA ALA A 116 -16.55 -2.62 0.69
C ALA A 116 -15.76 -3.52 -0.22
N TYR A 117 -15.48 -4.72 0.26
CA TYR A 117 -14.66 -5.68 -0.46
C TYR A 117 -15.12 -5.90 -1.91
N SER A 118 -16.41 -5.92 -2.11
CA SER A 118 -16.96 -6.15 -3.44
C SER A 118 -16.50 -5.11 -4.46
N GLU A 119 -16.14 -3.92 -3.98
CA GLU A 119 -15.68 -2.84 -4.84
C GLU A 119 -14.18 -2.82 -4.98
N GLN A 120 -13.50 -3.71 -4.28
CA GLN A 120 -12.04 -3.73 -4.24
C GLN A 120 -11.47 -5.00 -4.84
N ARG A 121 -12.21 -5.61 -5.75
CA ARG A 121 -11.80 -6.90 -6.30
C ARG A 121 -10.47 -6.87 -7.05
N LYS A 122 -10.00 -5.69 -7.37
CA LYS A 122 -8.72 -5.56 -8.08
C LYS A 122 -7.55 -5.46 -7.14
N ILE A 123 -7.81 -5.50 -5.84
CA ILE A 123 -6.77 -5.49 -4.82
C ILE A 123 -6.49 -6.94 -4.46
N ILE A 124 -5.25 -7.30 -4.49
CA ILE A 124 -4.84 -8.68 -4.21
C ILE A 124 -3.87 -8.72 -3.05
#